data_d83886924c6d6af7bcfbb35608cb0448
#
_entry.id   d83886924c6d6af7bcfbb35608cb0448
#
_cell.length_a   1.000
_cell.length_b   1.000
_cell.length_c   1.000
_cell.angle_alpha   90.00
_cell.angle_beta   90.00
_cell.angle_gamma   90.00
#
_symmetry.space_group_name_H-M   'P 1'
#
loop_
_entity.id
_entity.type
_entity.pdbx_description
1 polymer ?
#
loop_
_entity_poly.entity_id
_entity_poly.type
_entity_poly.pdbx_seq_one_letter_code
_entity_poly.pdbx_strand_id
1 'polypeptide(L)' 'MTIGELANIFNMDVQLLRHYDTKSLLVPQVRNSENNRRFYHFDQVYPLATIRYLRRLDYSLAQIKAFLHSN' A
#
# COMPACT_ATOMS: atom_id res chain seq x y z
N MET A 1 -6.42 3.34 9.28
CA MET A 1 -5.16 3.95 9.75
C MET A 1 -4.64 4.96 8.75
N THR A 2 -3.89 5.95 9.23
CA THR A 2 -3.27 6.93 8.36
C THR A 2 -2.08 6.32 7.60
N ILE A 3 -1.63 7.02 6.54
CA ILE A 3 -0.44 6.60 5.80
C ILE A 3 0.80 6.56 6.72
N GLY A 4 0.89 7.51 7.65
CA GLY A 4 2.01 7.55 8.61
C GLY A 4 1.99 6.37 9.56
N GLU A 5 0.82 5.97 10.03
CA GLU A 5 0.67 4.81 10.90
C GLU A 5 1.05 3.53 10.18
N LEU A 6 0.58 3.37 8.93
CA LEU A 6 0.92 2.20 8.13
C LEU A 6 2.43 2.13 7.84
N ALA A 7 3.02 3.27 7.47
CA ALA A 7 4.46 3.34 7.22
C ALA A 7 5.25 2.94 8.47
N ASN A 8 4.79 3.39 9.64
CA ASN A 8 5.46 3.10 10.90
C ASN A 8 5.44 1.60 11.24
N ILE A 9 4.32 0.92 10.97
CA ILE A 9 4.21 -0.53 11.20
C ILE A 9 5.30 -1.28 10.46
N PHE A 10 5.59 -0.87 9.23
CA PHE A 10 6.57 -1.54 8.37
C PHE A 10 7.96 -0.88 8.37
N ASN A 11 8.13 0.16 9.17
CA ASN A 11 9.37 0.93 9.22
C ASN A 11 9.81 1.38 7.83
N MET A 12 8.87 1.95 7.07
CA MET A 12 9.14 2.39 5.72
C MET A 12 8.81 3.86 5.53
N ASP A 13 9.31 4.43 4.43
CA ASP A 13 9.11 5.83 4.10
C ASP A 13 7.68 6.07 3.61
N VAL A 14 7.04 7.11 4.13
CA VAL A 14 5.71 7.55 3.68
C VAL A 14 5.70 7.84 2.18
N GLN A 15 6.79 8.40 1.64
CA GLN A 15 6.87 8.72 0.21
C GLN A 15 6.80 7.47 -0.65
N LEU A 16 7.33 6.35 -0.16
CA LEU A 16 7.22 5.09 -0.88
C LEU A 16 5.77 4.62 -0.95
N LEU A 17 5.02 4.75 0.16
CA LEU A 17 3.59 4.44 0.16
C LEU A 17 2.80 5.35 -0.77
N ARG A 18 3.15 6.64 -0.83
CA ARG A 18 2.54 7.57 -1.79
C ARG A 18 2.83 7.16 -3.22
N HIS A 19 4.04 6.69 -3.49
CA HIS A 19 4.41 6.19 -4.81
C HIS A 19 3.56 4.97 -5.19
N TYR A 20 3.35 4.06 -4.25
CA TYR A 20 2.50 2.88 -4.47
C TYR A 20 1.05 3.28 -4.77
N ASP A 21 0.56 4.34 -4.13
CA ASP A 21 -0.77 4.88 -4.42
C ASP A 21 -0.83 5.43 -5.85
N THR A 22 0.14 6.25 -6.25
CA THR A 22 0.16 6.84 -7.60
C THR A 22 0.27 5.77 -8.68
N LYS A 23 0.90 4.64 -8.39
CA LYS A 23 1.01 3.53 -9.34
C LYS A 23 -0.19 2.57 -9.27
N SER A 24 -1.18 2.88 -8.44
CA SER A 24 -2.34 2.02 -8.21
C SER A 24 -1.94 0.61 -7.74
N LEU A 25 -0.79 0.51 -7.09
CA LEU A 25 -0.31 -0.75 -6.52
C LEU A 25 -0.97 -1.01 -5.18
N LEU A 26 -1.02 0.02 -4.32
CA LEU A 26 -1.68 -0.04 -3.02
C LEU A 26 -2.36 1.30 -2.75
N VAL A 27 -3.67 1.32 -2.84
CA VAL A 27 -4.47 2.55 -2.75
C VAL A 27 -5.23 2.56 -1.42
N PRO A 28 -5.26 3.69 -0.69
CA PRO A 28 -6.07 3.78 0.54
C PRO A 28 -7.53 3.46 0.25
N GLN A 29 -8.12 2.58 1.05
CA GLN A 29 -9.45 2.03 0.77
C GLN A 29 -10.56 2.61 1.63
N VAL A 30 -10.20 3.35 2.68
CA VAL A 30 -11.16 3.99 3.58
C VAL A 30 -11.13 5.49 3.34
N ARG A 31 -12.30 6.10 3.18
CA ARG A 31 -12.43 7.54 3.00
C ARG A 31 -13.29 8.11 4.12
N ASN A 32 -12.79 9.16 4.78
CA ASN A 32 -13.56 9.90 5.77
C ASN A 32 -14.50 10.86 5.03
N SER A 33 -15.81 10.72 5.24
CA SER A 33 -16.82 11.51 4.54
C SER A 33 -16.84 12.98 4.97
N GLU A 34 -16.39 13.29 6.19
CA GLU A 34 -16.45 14.67 6.72
C GLU A 34 -15.40 15.57 6.11
N ASN A 35 -14.15 15.08 5.93
CA ASN A 35 -13.04 15.88 5.46
C ASN A 35 -12.40 15.33 4.19
N ASN A 36 -13.00 14.31 3.60
CA ASN A 36 -12.52 13.68 2.36
C ASN A 36 -11.09 13.12 2.48
N ARG A 37 -10.63 12.84 3.71
CA ARG A 37 -9.32 12.26 3.93
C ARG A 37 -9.35 10.76 3.66
N ARG A 38 -8.24 10.24 3.18
CA ARG A 38 -8.09 8.81 2.87
C ARG A 38 -7.32 8.12 3.96
N PHE A 39 -7.78 6.93 4.30
CA PHE A 39 -7.14 6.08 5.30
C PHE A 39 -6.98 4.69 4.74
N TYR A 40 -5.98 3.98 5.24
CA TYR A 40 -5.79 2.57 4.91
C TYR A 40 -6.63 1.72 5.86
N HIS A 41 -7.24 0.66 5.31
CA HIS A 41 -7.92 -0.33 6.10
C HIS A 41 -6.90 -1.26 6.76
N PHE A 42 -7.23 -1.82 7.93
CA PHE A 42 -6.33 -2.73 8.64
C PHE A 42 -5.88 -3.90 7.76
N ASP A 43 -6.80 -4.44 6.95
CA ASP A 43 -6.49 -5.58 6.09
C ASP A 43 -5.45 -5.25 5.01
N GLN A 44 -5.17 -3.97 4.78
CA GLN A 44 -4.18 -3.56 3.79
C GLN A 44 -2.74 -3.82 4.24
N VAL A 45 -2.53 -4.21 5.50
CA VAL A 45 -1.22 -4.67 5.96
C VAL A 45 -0.78 -5.92 5.20
N TYR A 46 -1.73 -6.78 4.82
CA TYR A 46 -1.40 -8.03 4.11
C TYR A 46 -0.87 -7.79 2.70
N PRO A 47 -1.55 -7.03 1.83
CA PRO A 47 -0.98 -6.73 0.52
C PRO A 47 0.32 -5.93 0.62
N LEU A 48 0.48 -5.05 1.60
CA LEU A 48 1.73 -4.33 1.76
C LEU A 48 2.87 -5.27 2.14
N ALA A 49 2.62 -6.24 3.02
CA ALA A 49 3.61 -7.26 3.37
C ALA A 49 4.01 -8.06 2.12
N THR A 50 3.04 -8.41 1.28
CA THR A 50 3.28 -9.11 0.03
C THR A 50 4.15 -8.30 -0.93
N ILE A 51 3.86 -7.00 -1.06
CA ILE A 51 4.65 -6.10 -1.90
C ILE A 51 6.10 -6.09 -1.44
N ARG A 52 6.32 -5.93 -0.14
CA ARG A 52 7.67 -5.87 0.43
C ARG A 52 8.42 -7.18 0.20
N TYR A 53 7.76 -8.30 0.41
CA TYR A 53 8.37 -9.61 0.20
C TYR A 53 8.78 -9.81 -1.25
N LEU A 54 7.87 -9.53 -2.18
CA LEU A 54 8.14 -9.71 -3.61
C LEU A 54 9.22 -8.75 -4.11
N ARG A 55 9.26 -7.51 -3.58
CA ARG A 55 10.32 -6.57 -3.93
C ARG A 55 11.70 -7.07 -3.51
N ARG A 56 11.77 -7.78 -2.38
CA ARG A 56 13.03 -8.40 -1.95
C ARG A 56 13.49 -9.50 -2.90
N LEU A 57 12.55 -10.12 -3.60
CA LEU A 57 12.83 -11.14 -4.61
C LEU A 57 13.03 -10.54 -6.01
N ASP A 58 13.16 -9.21 -6.09
CA ASP A 58 13.42 -8.46 -7.32
C ASP A 58 12.28 -8.49 -8.34
N TYR A 59 11.05 -8.78 -7.91
CA TYR A 59 9.89 -8.60 -8.78
C TYR A 59 9.65 -7.12 -9.02
N SER A 60 9.27 -6.77 -10.24
CA SER A 60 8.93 -5.39 -10.59
C SER A 60 7.58 -4.99 -9.98
N LEU A 61 7.34 -3.68 -9.87
CA LEU A 61 6.05 -3.19 -9.40
C LEU A 61 4.91 -3.65 -10.30
N ALA A 62 5.15 -3.70 -11.62
CA ALA A 62 4.15 -4.19 -12.57
C ALA A 62 3.81 -5.66 -12.33
N GLN A 63 4.80 -6.49 -12.07
CA GLN A 63 4.58 -7.90 -11.77
C GLN A 63 3.82 -8.08 -10.46
N ILE A 64 4.17 -7.31 -9.44
CA ILE A 64 3.51 -7.37 -8.14
C ILE A 64 2.06 -6.92 -8.27
N LYS A 65 1.82 -5.83 -9.01
CA LYS A 65 0.47 -5.33 -9.26
C LYS A 65 -0.39 -6.40 -9.95
N ALA A 66 0.15 -7.06 -10.97
CA ALA A 66 -0.56 -8.13 -11.66
C ALA A 66 -0.91 -9.26 -10.70
N PHE A 67 0.01 -9.64 -9.82
CA PHE A 67 -0.22 -10.69 -8.81
C PHE A 67 -1.33 -10.29 -7.83
N LEU A 68 -1.27 -9.07 -7.29
CA LEU A 68 -2.23 -8.61 -6.29
C LEU A 68 -3.63 -8.40 -6.86
N HIS A 69 -3.74 -8.04 -8.13
CA HIS A 69 -5.03 -7.72 -8.76
C HIS A 69 -5.53 -8.83 -9.68
N SER A 70 -4.85 -9.98 -9.71
CA SER A 70 -5.35 -11.16 -10.42
C SER A 70 -6.38 -11.87 -9.55
N ASN A 71 -7.36 -12.46 -10.20
CA ASN A 71 -8.37 -13.27 -9.51
C ASN A 71 -8.06 -14.75 -9.68
#